data_a7d0ac761bd8abc7bdc66d7734607cbc
#
_entry.id   a7d0ac761bd8abc7bdc66d7734607cbc
#
_cell.length_a   1.000
_cell.length_b   1.000
_cell.length_c   1.000
_cell.angle_alpha   90.00
_cell.angle_beta   90.00
_cell.angle_gamma   90.00
#
_symmetry.space_group_name_H-M   'P 1'
#
loop_
_entity.id
_entity.type
_entity.pdbx_description
1 polymer ?
#
loop_
_entity_poly.entity_id
_entity_poly.type
_entity_poly.pdbx_seq_one_letter_code
_entity_poly.pdbx_strand_id
1 'polypeptide(L)'
;EEWGGITYSLSALDAALSPFERASESVFGILMAISVTAAFEITVGKDVDTRELMIAALGCNLAWGLIDAVMYLLQQQFDRYRQHRIVVQLHAAGSEDEFRRVVRDASPPLLAEALTPDAFARIRELTSRASEKPSFWPARELAVAGLICLIVFASTFPLVVPFMLMQDP
;
A
#
# COMPACT_ATOMS: atom_id res chain seq x y z
N GLU A 1 29.74 -0.97 -3.53
CA GLU A 1 28.72 -1.66 -4.39
C GLU A 1 27.49 -2.15 -3.61
N GLU A 2 27.51 -2.22 -2.27
CA GLU A 2 26.36 -2.66 -1.46
C GLU A 2 25.27 -1.58 -1.25
N TRP A 3 25.52 -0.34 -1.57
CA TRP A 3 24.53 0.75 -1.43
C TRP A 3 23.46 0.77 -2.52
N GLY A 4 23.65 0.05 -3.62
CA GLY A 4 22.68 -0.05 -4.72
C GLY A 4 21.35 -0.67 -4.33
N GLY A 5 21.34 -1.68 -3.46
CA GLY A 5 20.13 -2.39 -3.03
C GLY A 5 19.16 -1.53 -2.22
N ILE A 6 19.69 -0.68 -1.32
CA ILE A 6 18.86 0.21 -0.47
C ILE A 6 18.26 1.35 -1.32
N THR A 7 19.02 1.88 -2.27
CA THR A 7 18.56 2.96 -3.17
C THR A 7 17.42 2.48 -4.07
N TYR A 8 17.51 1.27 -4.61
CA TYR A 8 16.41 0.68 -5.40
C TYR A 8 15.16 0.41 -4.55
N SER A 9 15.32 0.01 -3.30
CA SER A 9 14.21 -0.23 -2.37
C SER A 9 13.48 1.07 -2.03
N LEU A 10 14.21 2.16 -1.72
CA LEU A 10 13.62 3.47 -1.43
C LEU A 10 12.93 4.08 -2.66
N SER A 11 13.53 3.97 -3.85
CA SER A 11 12.91 4.45 -5.09
C SER A 11 11.64 3.65 -5.46
N ALA A 12 11.59 2.36 -5.14
CA ALA A 12 10.39 1.55 -5.30
C ALA A 12 9.26 1.98 -4.35
N LEU A 13 9.62 2.38 -3.12
CA LEU A 13 8.68 2.93 -2.14
C LEU A 13 8.15 4.29 -2.58
N ASP A 14 9.02 5.18 -3.05
CA ASP A 14 8.65 6.50 -3.59
C ASP A 14 7.72 6.41 -4.80
N ALA A 15 7.86 5.35 -5.59
CA ALA A 15 7.00 5.11 -6.74
C ALA A 15 5.67 4.40 -6.41
N ALA A 16 5.59 3.71 -5.26
CA ALA A 16 4.45 2.88 -4.88
C ALA A 16 3.57 3.53 -3.80
N LEU A 17 4.16 4.34 -2.92
CA LEU A 17 3.45 4.99 -1.82
C LEU A 17 3.70 6.49 -1.86
N SER A 18 2.64 7.27 -1.78
CA SER A 18 2.75 8.72 -1.62
C SER A 18 3.43 9.08 -0.27
N PRO A 19 4.05 10.27 -0.13
CA PRO A 19 4.60 10.71 1.15
C PRO A 19 3.58 10.70 2.29
N PHE A 20 2.30 10.95 1.98
CA PHE A 20 1.21 10.92 2.94
C PHE A 20 0.92 9.49 3.42
N GLU A 21 0.88 8.51 2.52
CA GLU A 21 0.67 7.11 2.89
C GLU A 21 1.78 6.59 3.80
N ARG A 22 3.04 6.91 3.50
CA ARG A 22 4.19 6.55 4.35
C ARG A 22 4.12 7.18 5.74
N ALA A 23 3.72 8.46 5.81
CA ALA A 23 3.55 9.15 7.08
C ALA A 23 2.39 8.55 7.89
N SER A 24 1.26 8.23 7.23
CA SER A 24 0.11 7.63 7.90
C SER A 24 0.44 6.24 8.46
N GLU A 25 1.14 5.37 7.72
CA GLU A 25 1.58 4.06 8.23
C GLU A 25 2.44 4.18 9.48
N SER A 26 3.37 5.15 9.50
CA SER A 26 4.20 5.41 10.68
C SER A 26 3.38 5.92 11.87
N VAL A 27 2.43 6.82 11.64
CA VAL A 27 1.53 7.34 12.68
C VAL A 27 0.63 6.24 13.22
N PHE A 28 0.06 5.39 12.37
CA PHE A 28 -0.74 4.25 12.81
C PHE A 28 0.05 3.28 13.68
N GLY A 29 1.29 2.95 13.31
CA GLY A 29 2.16 2.11 14.12
C GLY A 29 2.41 2.68 15.52
N ILE A 30 2.67 3.98 15.61
CA ILE A 30 2.85 4.69 16.91
C ILE A 30 1.55 4.67 17.73
N LEU A 31 0.41 5.00 17.11
CA LEU A 31 -0.89 4.99 17.78
C LEU A 31 -1.27 3.60 18.30
N MET A 32 -0.97 2.56 17.54
CA MET A 32 -1.20 1.16 17.97
C MET A 32 -0.36 0.81 19.18
N ALA A 33 0.93 1.16 19.19
CA ALA A 33 1.80 0.91 20.34
C ALA A 33 1.30 1.62 21.59
N ILE A 34 0.94 2.92 21.48
CA ILE A 34 0.36 3.70 22.60
C ILE A 34 -0.95 3.08 23.08
N SER A 35 -1.84 2.69 22.16
CA SER A 35 -3.14 2.11 22.51
C SER A 35 -3.00 0.77 23.24
N VAL A 36 -2.10 -0.11 22.78
CA VAL A 36 -1.81 -1.38 23.45
C VAL A 36 -1.25 -1.13 24.85
N THR A 37 -0.28 -0.22 24.97
CA THR A 37 0.33 0.13 26.28
C THR A 37 -0.72 0.64 27.24
N ALA A 38 -1.55 1.59 26.81
CA ALA A 38 -2.62 2.16 27.64
C ALA A 38 -3.67 1.10 28.04
N ALA A 39 -4.06 0.21 27.12
CA ALA A 39 -5.00 -0.86 27.42
C ALA A 39 -4.44 -1.84 28.47
N PHE A 40 -3.17 -2.18 28.41
CA PHE A 40 -2.50 -3.01 29.40
C PHE A 40 -2.46 -2.35 30.78
N GLU A 41 -2.07 -1.07 30.86
CA GLU A 41 -2.06 -0.34 32.12
C GLU A 41 -3.45 -0.27 32.80
N ILE A 42 -4.52 -0.10 32.00
CA ILE A 42 -5.88 -0.04 32.51
C ILE A 42 -6.37 -1.42 32.97
N THR A 43 -6.00 -2.50 32.24
CA THR A 43 -6.56 -3.84 32.46
C THR A 43 -5.84 -4.60 33.56
N VAL A 44 -4.51 -4.50 33.64
CA VAL A 44 -3.66 -5.30 34.56
C VAL A 44 -3.16 -4.45 35.73
N GLY A 45 -3.20 -3.12 35.61
CA GLY A 45 -2.75 -2.20 36.68
C GLY A 45 -1.24 -2.01 36.69
N LYS A 46 -0.70 -1.53 37.84
CA LYS A 46 0.72 -1.15 37.97
C LYS A 46 1.69 -2.31 38.08
N ASP A 47 1.20 -3.55 38.17
CA ASP A 47 2.01 -4.76 38.33
C ASP A 47 2.33 -5.45 37.00
N VAL A 48 2.18 -4.73 35.86
CA VAL A 48 2.51 -5.26 34.53
C VAL A 48 4.02 -5.44 34.39
N ASP A 49 4.46 -6.64 34.03
CA ASP A 49 5.83 -6.86 33.62
C ASP A 49 6.12 -6.08 32.33
N THR A 50 7.06 -5.14 32.41
CA THR A 50 7.47 -4.29 31.27
C THR A 50 7.86 -5.17 30.05
N ARG A 51 8.42 -6.35 30.26
CA ARG A 51 8.78 -7.28 29.20
C ARG A 51 7.54 -7.81 28.48
N GLU A 52 6.49 -8.18 29.20
CA GLU A 52 5.23 -8.67 28.61
C GLU A 52 4.55 -7.57 27.80
N LEU A 53 4.55 -6.35 28.34
CA LEU A 53 4.02 -5.18 27.63
C LEU A 53 4.75 -4.90 26.32
N MET A 54 6.08 -4.97 26.33
CA MET A 54 6.91 -4.79 25.14
C MET A 54 6.64 -5.87 24.09
N ILE A 55 6.55 -7.15 24.50
CA ILE A 55 6.23 -8.26 23.59
C ILE A 55 4.85 -8.07 22.98
N ALA A 56 3.87 -7.65 23.76
CA ALA A 56 2.52 -7.39 23.27
C ALA A 56 2.49 -6.23 22.25
N ALA A 57 3.17 -5.12 22.52
CA ALA A 57 3.24 -3.98 21.63
C ALA A 57 3.94 -4.32 20.30
N LEU A 58 5.08 -5.01 20.37
CA LEU A 58 5.81 -5.46 19.18
C LEU A 58 5.00 -6.47 18.36
N GLY A 59 4.35 -7.45 19.04
CA GLY A 59 3.51 -8.45 18.39
C GLY A 59 2.30 -7.83 17.70
N CYS A 60 1.65 -6.87 18.35
CA CYS A 60 0.51 -6.14 17.78
C CYS A 60 0.92 -5.36 16.52
N ASN A 61 2.03 -4.64 16.54
CA ASN A 61 2.51 -3.89 15.38
C ASN A 61 3.02 -4.80 14.26
N LEU A 62 3.60 -5.94 14.58
CA LEU A 62 3.95 -6.93 13.56
C LEU A 62 2.70 -7.47 12.86
N ALA A 63 1.66 -7.82 13.62
CA ALA A 63 0.39 -8.28 13.07
C ALA A 63 -0.26 -7.22 12.19
N TRP A 64 -0.25 -5.95 12.64
CA TRP A 64 -0.77 -4.83 11.89
C TRP A 64 0.01 -4.61 10.58
N GLY A 65 1.32 -4.59 10.63
CA GLY A 65 2.16 -4.46 9.43
C GLY A 65 1.93 -5.58 8.41
N LEU A 66 1.64 -6.82 8.87
CA LEU A 66 1.25 -7.91 7.97
C LEU A 66 -0.12 -7.67 7.33
N ILE A 67 -1.09 -7.15 8.08
CA ILE A 67 -2.42 -6.80 7.56
C ILE A 67 -2.29 -5.73 6.48
N ASP A 68 -1.52 -4.66 6.73
CA ASP A 68 -1.31 -3.58 5.76
C ASP A 68 -0.61 -4.08 4.49
N ALA A 69 0.39 -4.95 4.65
CA ALA A 69 1.06 -5.59 3.51
C ALA A 69 0.07 -6.40 2.64
N VAL A 70 -0.82 -7.18 3.27
CA VAL A 70 -1.86 -7.93 2.57
C VAL A 70 -2.86 -7.00 1.90
N MET A 71 -3.32 -5.95 2.61
CA MET A 71 -4.26 -4.97 2.06
C MET A 71 -3.68 -4.25 0.85
N TYR A 72 -2.41 -3.86 0.89
CA TYR A 72 -1.70 -3.30 -0.25
C TYR A 72 -1.73 -4.25 -1.47
N LEU A 73 -1.40 -5.53 -1.27
CA LEU A 73 -1.40 -6.52 -2.36
C LEU A 73 -2.81 -6.72 -2.94
N LEU A 74 -3.84 -6.76 -2.08
CA LEU A 74 -5.23 -6.86 -2.53
C LEU A 74 -5.63 -5.63 -3.34
N GLN A 75 -5.29 -4.42 -2.88
CA GLN A 75 -5.60 -3.18 -3.59
C GLN A 75 -4.94 -3.16 -4.98
N GLN A 76 -3.65 -3.53 -5.09
CA GLN A 76 -2.97 -3.65 -6.37
C GLN A 76 -3.67 -4.66 -7.30
N GLN A 77 -4.15 -5.76 -6.75
CA GLN A 77 -4.86 -6.76 -7.53
C GLN A 77 -6.23 -6.25 -8.02
N PHE A 78 -6.98 -5.54 -7.17
CA PHE A 78 -8.25 -4.90 -7.57
C PHE A 78 -8.06 -3.87 -8.66
N ASP A 79 -7.02 -3.03 -8.59
CA ASP A 79 -6.72 -2.03 -9.61
C ASP A 79 -6.37 -2.67 -10.95
N ARG A 80 -5.64 -3.78 -10.95
CA ARG A 80 -5.37 -4.56 -12.17
C ARG A 80 -6.64 -5.16 -12.76
N TYR A 81 -7.50 -5.75 -11.93
CA TYR A 81 -8.79 -6.26 -12.40
C TYR A 81 -9.66 -5.16 -12.99
N ARG A 82 -9.66 -3.98 -12.37
CA ARG A 82 -10.39 -2.82 -12.87
C ARG A 82 -9.85 -2.38 -14.24
N GLN A 83 -8.53 -2.25 -14.38
CA GLN A 83 -7.87 -1.90 -15.63
C GLN A 83 -8.14 -2.97 -16.72
N HIS A 84 -8.00 -4.23 -16.37
CA HIS A 84 -8.30 -5.33 -17.27
C HIS A 84 -9.76 -5.31 -17.76
N ARG A 85 -10.73 -5.07 -16.87
CA ARG A 85 -12.14 -4.93 -17.26
C ARG A 85 -12.35 -3.82 -18.28
N ILE A 86 -11.69 -2.67 -18.10
CA ILE A 86 -11.76 -1.55 -19.05
C ILE A 86 -11.22 -2.00 -20.43
N VAL A 87 -10.06 -2.66 -20.48
CA VAL A 87 -9.47 -3.18 -21.72
C VAL A 87 -10.43 -4.15 -22.41
N VAL A 88 -11.02 -5.10 -21.68
CA VAL A 88 -11.98 -6.06 -22.23
C VAL A 88 -13.23 -5.34 -22.78
N GLN A 89 -13.76 -4.34 -22.08
CA GLN A 89 -14.89 -3.55 -22.55
C GLN A 89 -14.56 -2.74 -23.81
N LEU A 90 -13.33 -2.20 -23.90
CA LEU A 90 -12.86 -1.48 -25.09
C LEU A 90 -12.69 -2.40 -26.29
N HIS A 91 -12.24 -3.65 -26.08
CA HIS A 91 -12.16 -4.65 -27.15
C HIS A 91 -13.54 -5.15 -27.61
N ALA A 92 -14.49 -5.24 -26.69
CA ALA A 92 -15.86 -5.67 -26.95
C ALA A 92 -16.73 -4.60 -27.61
N ALA A 93 -16.30 -3.32 -27.61
CA ALA A 93 -17.07 -2.21 -28.16
C ALA A 93 -17.33 -2.39 -29.66
N GLY A 94 -18.61 -2.59 -30.02
CA GLY A 94 -19.04 -2.86 -31.38
C GLY A 94 -19.18 -1.59 -32.26
N SER A 95 -19.13 -0.40 -31.65
CA SER A 95 -19.25 0.88 -32.34
C SER A 95 -18.28 1.91 -31.79
N GLU A 96 -18.01 2.95 -32.58
CA GLU A 96 -17.17 4.09 -32.20
C GLU A 96 -17.77 4.85 -31.01
N ASP A 97 -19.08 5.01 -30.96
CA ASP A 97 -19.77 5.72 -29.90
C ASP A 97 -19.72 4.95 -28.57
N GLU A 98 -19.80 3.62 -28.63
CA GLU A 98 -19.65 2.76 -27.49
C GLU A 98 -18.21 2.80 -26.94
N PHE A 99 -17.21 2.70 -27.83
CA PHE A 99 -15.81 2.86 -27.47
C PHE A 99 -15.54 4.18 -26.76
N ARG A 100 -16.02 5.31 -27.35
CA ARG A 100 -15.89 6.65 -26.75
C ARG A 100 -16.58 6.77 -25.39
N ARG A 101 -17.73 6.12 -25.21
CA ARG A 101 -18.43 6.07 -23.92
C ARG A 101 -17.59 5.37 -22.88
N VAL A 102 -17.08 4.17 -23.15
CA VAL A 102 -16.24 3.40 -22.23
C VAL A 102 -14.99 4.20 -21.84
N VAL A 103 -14.33 4.87 -22.80
CA VAL A 103 -13.17 5.71 -22.51
C VAL A 103 -13.53 6.87 -21.59
N ARG A 104 -14.63 7.56 -21.85
CA ARG A 104 -15.09 8.68 -21.01
C ARG A 104 -15.46 8.24 -19.60
N ASP A 105 -16.18 7.14 -19.47
CA ASP A 105 -16.60 6.58 -18.17
C ASP A 105 -15.40 6.10 -17.33
N ALA A 106 -14.33 5.67 -17.99
CA ALA A 106 -13.09 5.26 -17.34
C ALA A 106 -12.16 6.43 -16.99
N SER A 107 -12.41 7.62 -17.55
CA SER A 107 -11.57 8.81 -17.38
C SER A 107 -12.12 9.73 -16.29
N PRO A 108 -11.25 10.46 -15.54
CA PRO A 108 -11.71 11.55 -14.69
C PRO A 108 -12.51 12.58 -15.50
N PRO A 109 -13.59 13.19 -14.93
CA PRO A 109 -14.50 14.07 -15.67
C PRO A 109 -13.78 15.20 -16.43
N LEU A 110 -12.80 15.84 -15.80
CA LEU A 110 -12.01 16.91 -16.40
C LEU A 110 -11.22 16.44 -17.64
N LEU A 111 -10.65 15.23 -17.59
CA LEU A 111 -9.91 14.67 -18.71
C LEU A 111 -10.83 14.15 -19.80
N ALA A 112 -12.02 13.65 -19.45
CA ALA A 112 -13.02 13.18 -20.39
C ALA A 112 -13.50 14.30 -21.34
N GLU A 113 -13.61 15.54 -20.84
CA GLU A 113 -13.96 16.72 -21.64
C GLU A 113 -12.84 17.16 -22.59
N ALA A 114 -11.58 16.91 -22.22
CA ALA A 114 -10.41 17.30 -23.00
C ALA A 114 -10.02 16.26 -24.10
N LEU A 115 -10.74 15.12 -24.20
CA LEU A 115 -10.42 14.06 -25.15
C LEU A 115 -10.72 14.51 -26.59
N THR A 116 -9.67 14.60 -27.40
CA THR A 116 -9.75 14.91 -28.84
C THR A 116 -9.95 13.63 -29.67
N PRO A 117 -10.42 13.75 -30.94
CA PRO A 117 -10.50 12.59 -31.84
C PRO A 117 -9.18 11.82 -31.98
N ASP A 118 -8.06 12.53 -32.02
CA ASP A 118 -6.72 11.91 -32.12
C ASP A 118 -6.37 11.13 -30.83
N ALA A 119 -6.78 11.64 -29.67
CA ALA A 119 -6.60 10.93 -28.41
C ALA A 119 -7.36 9.59 -28.40
N PHE A 120 -8.60 9.56 -28.90
CA PHE A 120 -9.36 8.32 -29.04
C PHE A 120 -8.69 7.32 -30.00
N ALA A 121 -8.18 7.78 -31.14
CA ALA A 121 -7.44 6.93 -32.08
C ALA A 121 -6.19 6.33 -31.41
N ARG A 122 -5.47 7.13 -30.65
CA ARG A 122 -4.28 6.66 -29.91
C ARG A 122 -4.61 5.66 -28.80
N ILE A 123 -5.68 5.89 -28.03
CA ILE A 123 -6.17 4.95 -27.02
C ILE A 123 -6.53 3.62 -27.67
N ARG A 124 -7.22 3.63 -28.82
CA ARG A 124 -7.56 2.41 -29.58
C ARG A 124 -6.33 1.64 -30.01
N GLU A 125 -5.32 2.31 -30.54
CA GLU A 125 -4.06 1.68 -30.94
C GLU A 125 -3.35 1.04 -29.74
N LEU A 126 -3.26 1.74 -28.59
CA LEU A 126 -2.64 1.23 -27.40
C LEU A 126 -3.42 0.04 -26.80
N THR A 127 -4.75 0.14 -26.78
CA THR A 127 -5.63 -0.92 -26.28
C THR A 127 -5.51 -2.18 -27.11
N SER A 128 -5.42 -2.08 -28.45
CA SER A 128 -5.28 -3.25 -29.34
C SER A 128 -4.00 -4.06 -29.07
N ARG A 129 -3.00 -3.45 -28.48
CA ARG A 129 -1.73 -4.09 -28.09
C ARG A 129 -1.72 -4.57 -26.63
N ALA A 130 -2.73 -4.20 -25.85
CA ALA A 130 -2.78 -4.54 -24.42
C ALA A 130 -3.07 -6.03 -24.23
N SER A 131 -2.37 -6.65 -23.28
CA SER A 131 -2.60 -8.06 -22.94
C SER A 131 -3.93 -8.23 -22.21
N GLU A 132 -4.68 -9.25 -22.59
CA GLU A 132 -5.94 -9.64 -21.95
C GLU A 132 -5.76 -10.41 -20.63
N LYS A 133 -4.54 -10.67 -20.19
CA LYS A 133 -4.30 -11.44 -18.96
C LYS A 133 -3.70 -10.56 -17.86
N PRO A 134 -4.38 -10.42 -16.71
CA PRO A 134 -3.79 -9.75 -15.56
C PRO A 134 -2.58 -10.57 -15.06
N SER A 135 -1.45 -9.90 -14.85
CA SER A 135 -0.29 -10.52 -14.22
C SER A 135 -0.59 -10.76 -12.74
N PHE A 136 -0.22 -11.94 -12.23
CA PHE A 136 -0.26 -12.20 -10.79
C PHE A 136 0.93 -11.51 -10.11
N TRP A 137 0.87 -11.25 -8.82
CA TRP A 137 1.79 -10.43 -8.04
C TRP A 137 3.25 -10.45 -8.52
N PRO A 138 3.78 -9.37 -9.13
CA PRO A 138 5.18 -9.26 -9.48
C PRO A 138 6.04 -9.14 -8.22
N ALA A 139 7.28 -9.60 -8.30
CA ALA A 139 8.23 -9.55 -7.19
C ALA A 139 8.40 -8.14 -6.59
N ARG A 140 8.26 -7.09 -7.40
CA ARG A 140 8.28 -5.70 -6.94
C ARG A 140 7.18 -5.40 -5.93
N GLU A 141 5.98 -5.87 -6.14
CA GLU A 141 4.85 -5.61 -5.24
C GLU A 141 5.00 -6.37 -3.91
N LEU A 142 5.51 -7.59 -3.98
CA LEU A 142 5.85 -8.35 -2.77
C LEU A 142 6.95 -7.64 -1.95
N ALA A 143 7.94 -7.06 -2.63
CA ALA A 143 8.98 -6.27 -1.96
C ALA A 143 8.41 -5.01 -1.30
N VAL A 144 7.49 -4.29 -1.97
CA VAL A 144 6.81 -3.12 -1.39
C VAL A 144 5.95 -3.53 -0.20
N ALA A 145 5.19 -4.61 -0.29
CA ALA A 145 4.39 -5.14 0.82
C ALA A 145 5.26 -5.49 2.04
N GLY A 146 6.40 -6.15 1.82
CA GLY A 146 7.37 -6.43 2.88
C GLY A 146 7.95 -5.16 3.52
N LEU A 147 8.16 -4.13 2.70
CA LEU A 147 8.67 -2.85 3.18
C LEU A 147 7.64 -2.07 4.01
N ILE A 148 6.35 -2.11 3.63
CA ILE A 148 5.24 -1.57 4.44
C ILE A 148 5.23 -2.24 5.82
N CYS A 149 5.25 -3.57 5.86
CA CYS A 149 5.31 -4.32 7.10
C CYS A 149 6.51 -3.90 7.98
N LEU A 150 7.67 -3.72 7.37
CA LEU A 150 8.89 -3.30 8.08
C LEU A 150 8.78 -1.87 8.63
N ILE A 151 8.18 -0.93 7.89
CA ILE A 151 7.99 0.46 8.34
C ILE A 151 7.08 0.50 9.56
N VAL A 152 5.93 -0.18 9.50
CA VAL A 152 4.98 -0.26 10.61
C VAL A 152 5.66 -0.87 11.84
N PHE A 153 6.35 -1.98 11.69
CA PHE A 153 7.07 -2.63 12.78
C PHE A 153 8.18 -1.73 13.35
N ALA A 154 8.96 -1.09 12.48
CA ALA A 154 10.04 -0.21 12.90
C ALA A 154 9.55 1.04 13.65
N SER A 155 8.34 1.55 13.36
CA SER A 155 7.76 2.69 14.04
C SER A 155 7.48 2.46 15.54
N THR A 156 7.49 1.19 15.99
CA THR A 156 7.34 0.83 17.41
C THR A 156 8.62 1.11 18.23
N PHE A 157 9.80 1.03 17.60
CA PHE A 157 11.06 1.11 18.34
C PHE A 157 11.27 2.42 19.11
N PRO A 158 10.94 3.61 18.58
CA PRO A 158 11.06 4.85 19.33
C PRO A 158 10.30 4.85 20.66
N LEU A 159 9.21 4.09 20.74
CA LEU A 159 8.42 3.93 21.98
C LEU A 159 9.01 2.89 22.92
N VAL A 160 9.52 1.78 22.39
CA VAL A 160 10.01 0.64 23.17
C VAL A 160 11.43 0.87 23.70
N VAL A 161 12.31 1.54 22.94
CA VAL A 161 13.72 1.78 23.31
C VAL A 161 13.87 2.52 24.64
N PRO A 162 13.14 3.59 24.98
CA PRO A 162 13.25 4.24 26.29
C PRO A 162 12.95 3.28 27.45
N PHE A 163 11.93 2.43 27.31
CA PHE A 163 11.58 1.45 28.34
C PHE A 163 12.67 0.37 28.53
N MET A 164 13.35 0.00 27.44
CA MET A 164 14.49 -0.94 27.52
C MET A 164 15.69 -0.31 28.24
N LEU A 165 15.92 1.00 28.05
CA LEU A 165 17.05 1.71 28.66
C LEU A 165 16.81 2.12 30.11
N MET A 166 15.55 2.25 30.53
CA MET A 166 15.16 2.66 31.89
C MET A 166 14.97 1.47 32.85
N GLN A 167 15.20 0.23 32.40
CA GLN A 167 15.25 -0.96 33.25
C GLN A 167 16.63 -1.04 33.95
N ASP A 168 16.96 -0.08 34.78
CA ASP A 168 17.97 -0.24 35.81
C ASP A 168 17.29 -0.64 37.12
N PRO A 169 17.86 -1.63 37.87
CA PRO A 169 17.26 -2.24 39.04
C PRO A 169 17.14 -1.30 40.23
#